data_79ec50f615aabfeb571626c414924d4d
#
_entry.id   79ec50f615aabfeb571626c414924d4d
#
_cell.length_a   1.000
_cell.length_b   1.000
_cell.length_c   1.000
_cell.angle_alpha   90.00
_cell.angle_beta   90.00
_cell.angle_gamma   90.00
#
_symmetry.space_group_name_H-M   'P 1'
#
loop_
_entity.id
_entity.type
_entity.pdbx_description
1 polymer ?
#
loop_
_entity_poly.entity_id
_entity_poly.type
_entity_poly.pdbx_seq_one_letter_code
_entity_poly.pdbx_strand_id
1 'polypeptide(L)'
;PYTSKSISEFWRRWHISLSSFFRDYVYIPLGGNRKHVYLNLFVVWALTGLWHGASWNFVLWGLYFFVLLCIERLLRNGLSRIPKPVRHLVTLVLILFSWNIFYHTDLTRLLESFRILFGLSGSGFTNETTNLLLRNNLPLLLVCAVGCTAIPQFTGNVIGLLCAEKRDDGVGHKVYAALTFIFDLAL
;
A
#
# COMPACT_ATOMS: atom_id res chain seq x y z
N PRO A 1 -6.59 -0.43 -1.65
CA PRO A 1 -5.42 -1.27 -1.33
C PRO A 1 -5.36 -1.66 0.14
N TYR A 2 -5.67 -0.75 1.09
CA TYR A 2 -5.55 -0.98 2.54
C TYR A 2 -6.55 -1.96 3.15
N THR A 3 -7.54 -2.42 2.40
CA THR A 3 -8.45 -3.52 2.79
C THR A 3 -7.94 -4.91 2.37
N SER A 4 -6.72 -4.99 1.86
CA SER A 4 -6.10 -6.23 1.38
C SER A 4 -5.80 -7.20 2.51
N LYS A 5 -5.89 -8.50 2.22
CA LYS A 5 -5.70 -9.60 3.18
C LYS A 5 -4.42 -10.37 2.91
N SER A 6 -3.56 -9.86 2.03
CA SER A 6 -2.24 -10.40 1.71
C SER A 6 -1.40 -9.34 1.00
N ILE A 7 -0.08 -9.50 1.03
CA ILE A 7 0.86 -8.61 0.34
C ILE A 7 0.67 -8.68 -1.17
N SER A 8 0.45 -9.87 -1.73
CA SER A 8 0.15 -10.04 -3.16
C SER A 8 -1.17 -9.36 -3.56
N GLU A 9 -2.19 -9.33 -2.70
CA GLU A 9 -3.43 -8.62 -2.94
C GLU A 9 -3.24 -7.11 -2.88
N PHE A 10 -2.44 -6.62 -1.92
CA PHE A 10 -2.10 -5.22 -1.80
C PHE A 10 -1.46 -4.70 -3.09
N TRP A 11 -0.42 -5.35 -3.60
CA TRP A 11 0.29 -4.94 -4.81
C TRP A 11 -0.54 -5.04 -6.10
N ARG A 12 -1.59 -5.83 -6.13
CA ARG A 12 -2.57 -5.83 -7.24
C ARG A 12 -3.50 -4.62 -7.23
N ARG A 13 -3.59 -3.92 -6.10
CA ARG A 13 -4.49 -2.78 -5.90
C ARG A 13 -3.76 -1.46 -5.71
N TRP A 14 -2.46 -1.51 -5.42
CA TRP A 14 -1.63 -0.34 -5.19
C TRP A 14 -0.56 -0.23 -6.27
N HIS A 15 -0.35 1.01 -6.75
CA HIS A 15 0.62 1.34 -7.80
C HIS A 15 0.53 0.41 -9.03
N ILE A 16 -0.69 0.23 -9.54
CA ILE A 16 -1.02 -0.77 -10.58
C ILE A 16 -0.17 -0.59 -11.83
N SER A 17 0.07 0.66 -12.28
CA SER A 17 0.88 0.97 -13.46
C SER A 17 2.31 0.46 -13.32
N LEU A 18 2.98 0.75 -12.18
CA LEU A 18 4.33 0.28 -11.89
C LEU A 18 4.39 -1.25 -11.81
N SER A 19 3.44 -1.83 -11.08
CA SER A 19 3.35 -3.29 -10.92
C SER A 19 3.12 -4.00 -12.25
N SER A 20 2.30 -3.44 -13.14
CA SER A 20 2.06 -3.96 -14.49
C SER A 20 3.29 -3.84 -15.35
N PHE A 21 3.98 -2.69 -15.31
CA PHE A 21 5.22 -2.48 -16.05
C PHE A 21 6.27 -3.53 -15.69
N PHE A 22 6.61 -3.68 -14.40
CA PHE A 22 7.61 -4.67 -13.98
C PHE A 22 7.17 -6.11 -14.23
N ARG A 23 5.87 -6.40 -14.12
CA ARG A 23 5.34 -7.72 -14.48
C ARG A 23 5.55 -8.03 -15.95
N ASP A 24 5.16 -7.12 -16.84
CA ASP A 24 5.09 -7.39 -18.28
C ASP A 24 6.47 -7.30 -18.94
N TYR A 25 7.33 -6.38 -18.49
CA TYR A 25 8.63 -6.12 -19.11
C TYR A 25 9.82 -6.78 -18.41
N VAL A 26 9.67 -7.23 -17.16
CA VAL A 26 10.76 -7.87 -16.40
C VAL A 26 10.39 -9.27 -15.96
N TYR A 27 9.31 -9.43 -15.19
CA TYR A 27 8.97 -10.69 -14.57
C TYR A 27 8.61 -11.79 -15.58
N ILE A 28 7.74 -11.50 -16.54
CA ILE A 28 7.31 -12.45 -17.57
C ILE A 28 8.47 -12.82 -18.50
N PRO A 29 9.28 -11.88 -19.05
CA PRO A 29 10.43 -12.20 -19.88
C PRO A 29 11.50 -13.06 -19.18
N LEU A 30 11.71 -12.86 -17.87
CA LEU A 30 12.63 -13.70 -17.07
C LEU A 30 12.11 -15.12 -16.81
N GLY A 31 10.90 -15.46 -17.28
CA GLY A 31 10.28 -16.78 -17.13
C GLY A 31 9.10 -16.81 -16.14
N GLY A 32 8.80 -15.69 -15.47
CA GLY A 32 7.64 -15.53 -14.62
C GLY A 32 7.53 -16.60 -13.53
N ASN A 33 6.37 -17.23 -13.44
CA ASN A 33 6.12 -18.33 -12.49
C ASN A 33 6.65 -19.71 -12.96
N ARG A 34 7.20 -19.79 -14.16
CA ARG A 34 7.61 -21.09 -14.77
C ARG A 34 9.06 -21.45 -14.46
N LYS A 35 9.96 -20.48 -14.38
CA LYS A 35 11.41 -20.67 -14.16
C LYS A 35 11.92 -19.68 -13.13
N HIS A 36 12.77 -20.13 -12.21
CA HIS A 36 13.54 -19.29 -11.27
C HIS A 36 12.70 -18.21 -10.54
N VAL A 37 11.51 -18.57 -10.09
CA VAL A 37 10.51 -17.63 -9.55
C VAL A 37 11.07 -16.70 -8.48
N TYR A 38 11.86 -17.21 -7.54
CA TYR A 38 12.45 -16.40 -6.46
C TYR A 38 13.49 -15.41 -6.99
N LEU A 39 14.29 -15.82 -7.99
CA LEU A 39 15.24 -14.92 -8.64
C LEU A 39 14.49 -13.81 -9.41
N ASN A 40 13.44 -14.18 -10.14
CA ASN A 40 12.64 -13.21 -10.89
C ASN A 40 11.96 -12.21 -9.95
N LEU A 41 11.44 -12.66 -8.81
CA LEU A 41 10.91 -11.78 -7.76
C LEU A 41 11.99 -10.87 -7.19
N PHE A 42 13.18 -11.41 -6.88
CA PHE A 42 14.30 -10.62 -6.40
C PHE A 42 14.67 -9.50 -7.37
N VAL A 43 14.85 -9.83 -8.66
CA VAL A 43 15.19 -8.84 -9.69
C VAL A 43 14.13 -7.75 -9.79
N VAL A 44 12.85 -8.11 -9.84
CA VAL A 44 11.74 -7.14 -9.90
C VAL A 44 11.78 -6.22 -8.70
N TRP A 45 11.91 -6.73 -7.49
CA TRP A 45 11.85 -5.93 -6.28
C TRP A 45 13.11 -5.10 -6.03
N ALA A 46 14.26 -5.60 -6.43
CA ALA A 46 15.50 -4.82 -6.43
C ALA A 46 15.39 -3.63 -7.41
N LEU A 47 14.90 -3.87 -8.63
CA LEU A 47 14.67 -2.80 -9.61
C LEU A 47 13.58 -1.82 -9.15
N THR A 48 12.51 -2.30 -8.52
CA THR A 48 11.47 -1.44 -7.96
C THR A 48 12.03 -0.52 -6.87
N GLY A 49 12.90 -1.03 -5.99
CA GLY A 49 13.58 -0.22 -4.99
C GLY A 49 14.50 0.82 -5.62
N LEU A 50 15.34 0.43 -6.57
CA LEU A 50 16.25 1.32 -7.31
C LEU A 50 15.52 2.38 -8.13
N TRP A 51 14.33 2.06 -8.64
CA TRP A 51 13.49 3.01 -9.38
C TRP A 51 13.04 4.20 -8.50
N HIS A 52 12.84 3.98 -7.19
CA HIS A 52 12.49 5.03 -6.24
C HIS A 52 13.66 5.97 -5.90
N GLY A 53 14.90 5.54 -6.11
CA GLY A 53 16.10 6.36 -5.90
C GLY A 53 17.32 5.56 -5.45
N ALA A 54 18.46 6.25 -5.40
CA ALA A 54 19.77 5.66 -5.09
C ALA A 54 20.06 5.57 -3.58
N SER A 55 19.07 5.69 -2.72
CA SER A 55 19.24 5.60 -1.26
C SER A 55 18.98 4.18 -0.75
N TRP A 56 19.72 3.77 0.28
CA TRP A 56 19.64 2.43 0.86
C TRP A 56 18.26 2.08 1.41
N ASN A 57 17.49 3.04 1.90
CA ASN A 57 16.11 2.79 2.37
C ASN A 57 15.21 2.24 1.25
N PHE A 58 15.36 2.70 0.01
CA PHE A 58 14.57 2.20 -1.12
C PHE A 58 14.97 0.77 -1.50
N VAL A 59 16.27 0.47 -1.47
CA VAL A 59 16.76 -0.90 -1.70
C VAL A 59 16.24 -1.85 -0.60
N LEU A 60 16.34 -1.44 0.67
CA LEU A 60 15.82 -2.21 1.80
C LEU A 60 14.32 -2.40 1.71
N TRP A 61 13.58 -1.38 1.29
CA TRP A 61 12.14 -1.45 1.08
C TRP A 61 11.76 -2.44 -0.03
N GLY A 62 12.47 -2.43 -1.14
CA GLY A 62 12.30 -3.42 -2.20
C GLY A 62 12.59 -4.85 -1.71
N LEU A 63 13.71 -5.06 -1.02
CA LEU A 63 14.07 -6.34 -0.43
C LEU A 63 13.07 -6.81 0.63
N TYR A 64 12.53 -5.90 1.42
CA TYR A 64 11.47 -6.19 2.38
C TYR A 64 10.24 -6.82 1.70
N PHE A 65 9.73 -6.24 0.62
CA PHE A 65 8.61 -6.82 -0.12
C PHE A 65 8.97 -8.11 -0.84
N PHE A 66 10.18 -8.23 -1.36
CA PHE A 66 10.68 -9.49 -1.89
C PHE A 66 10.56 -10.61 -0.84
N VAL A 67 11.09 -10.38 0.37
CA VAL A 67 11.05 -11.37 1.46
C VAL A 67 9.61 -11.70 1.86
N LEU A 68 8.75 -10.70 2.02
CA LEU A 68 7.34 -10.92 2.36
C LEU A 68 6.60 -11.75 1.32
N LEU A 69 6.82 -11.50 0.04
CA LEU A 69 6.20 -12.28 -1.04
C LEU A 69 6.73 -13.71 -1.10
N CYS A 70 8.02 -13.93 -0.82
CA CYS A 70 8.57 -15.26 -0.69
C CYS A 70 7.93 -16.02 0.48
N ILE A 71 7.82 -15.39 1.65
CA ILE A 71 7.17 -15.97 2.83
C ILE A 71 5.70 -16.29 2.53
N GLU A 72 4.95 -15.34 1.93
CA GLU A 72 3.54 -15.55 1.56
C GLU A 72 3.39 -16.75 0.61
N ARG A 73 4.29 -16.89 -0.35
CA ARG A 73 4.28 -18.00 -1.29
C ARG A 73 4.58 -19.34 -0.62
N LEU A 74 5.58 -19.40 0.26
CA LEU A 74 5.96 -20.60 1.01
C LEU A 74 4.85 -21.03 1.98
N LEU A 75 4.23 -20.07 2.67
CA LEU A 75 3.20 -20.31 3.69
C LEU A 75 1.77 -20.33 3.12
N ARG A 76 1.58 -20.33 1.82
CA ARG A 76 0.27 -20.20 1.17
C ARG A 76 -0.81 -21.13 1.75
N ASN A 77 -0.48 -22.40 1.98
CA ASN A 77 -1.41 -23.40 2.51
C ASN A 77 -1.76 -23.14 3.99
N GLY A 78 -0.81 -22.63 4.78
CA GLY A 78 -1.03 -22.27 6.18
C GLY A 78 -1.83 -20.99 6.32
N LEU A 79 -1.50 -19.97 5.52
CA LEU A 79 -2.18 -18.68 5.54
C LEU A 79 -3.68 -18.79 5.17
N SER A 80 -4.05 -19.76 4.33
CA SER A 80 -5.46 -19.98 3.96
C SER A 80 -6.33 -20.38 5.16
N ARG A 81 -5.75 -20.97 6.22
CA ARG A 81 -6.43 -21.39 7.44
C ARG A 81 -6.64 -20.25 8.44
N ILE A 82 -5.91 -19.14 8.29
CA ILE A 82 -6.01 -17.98 9.19
C ILE A 82 -7.27 -17.17 8.85
N PRO A 83 -8.08 -16.75 9.84
CA PRO A 83 -9.27 -15.93 9.62
C PRO A 83 -8.95 -14.63 8.86
N LYS A 84 -9.86 -14.24 7.97
CA LYS A 84 -9.69 -13.05 7.11
C LYS A 84 -9.37 -11.76 7.89
N PRO A 85 -9.99 -11.45 9.06
CA PRO A 85 -9.66 -10.24 9.83
C PRO A 85 -8.21 -10.24 10.34
N VAL A 86 -7.72 -11.39 10.80
CA VAL A 86 -6.34 -11.52 11.29
C VAL A 86 -5.34 -11.30 10.15
N ARG A 87 -5.59 -11.92 9.00
CA ARG A 87 -4.76 -11.71 7.79
C ARG A 87 -4.75 -10.25 7.37
N HIS A 88 -5.90 -9.59 7.41
CA HIS A 88 -6.00 -8.17 7.10
C HIS A 88 -5.16 -7.32 8.07
N LEU A 89 -5.30 -7.54 9.38
CA LEU A 89 -4.53 -6.82 10.39
C LEU A 89 -3.03 -7.01 10.22
N VAL A 90 -2.58 -8.27 10.04
CA VAL A 90 -1.15 -8.57 9.80
C VAL A 90 -0.66 -7.88 8.54
N THR A 91 -1.40 -7.95 7.44
CA THR A 91 -1.04 -7.29 6.18
C THR A 91 -0.92 -5.77 6.37
N LEU A 92 -1.87 -5.14 7.07
CA LEU A 92 -1.84 -3.71 7.35
C LEU A 92 -0.61 -3.31 8.18
N VAL A 93 -0.29 -4.05 9.24
CA VAL A 93 0.90 -3.80 10.07
C VAL A 93 2.18 -3.91 9.23
N LEU A 94 2.29 -4.94 8.39
CA LEU A 94 3.46 -5.10 7.50
C LEU A 94 3.58 -3.95 6.49
N ILE A 95 2.47 -3.45 5.96
CA ILE A 95 2.46 -2.27 5.07
C ILE A 95 2.91 -1.01 5.84
N LEU A 96 2.43 -0.79 7.06
CA LEU A 96 2.87 0.35 7.89
C LEU A 96 4.38 0.30 8.19
N PHE A 97 4.93 -0.87 8.47
CA PHE A 97 6.38 -1.05 8.61
C PHE A 97 7.12 -0.72 7.31
N SER A 98 6.56 -1.09 6.15
CA SER A 98 7.17 -0.74 4.87
C SER A 98 7.24 0.78 4.65
N TRP A 99 6.21 1.52 5.05
CA TRP A 99 6.22 2.99 4.97
C TRP A 99 7.27 3.62 5.89
N ASN A 100 7.49 3.04 7.07
CA ASN A 100 8.55 3.48 7.97
C ASN A 100 9.94 3.29 7.35
N ILE A 101 10.19 2.13 6.71
CA ILE A 101 11.44 1.87 5.98
C ILE A 101 11.61 2.86 4.82
N PHE A 102 10.55 3.13 4.08
CA PHE A 102 10.58 4.03 2.93
C PHE A 102 10.87 5.49 3.32
N TYR A 103 10.32 5.95 4.44
CA TYR A 103 10.40 7.33 4.89
C TYR A 103 11.80 7.71 5.40
N HIS A 104 12.46 6.83 6.15
CA HIS A 104 13.74 7.11 6.78
C HIS A 104 14.92 6.79 5.87
N THR A 105 15.61 7.82 5.38
CA THR A 105 16.84 7.68 4.57
C THR A 105 18.08 7.31 5.41
N ASP A 106 18.07 7.62 6.72
CA ASP A 106 19.12 7.30 7.67
C ASP A 106 18.75 6.04 8.47
N LEU A 107 19.62 5.03 8.43
CA LEU A 107 19.43 3.77 9.14
C LEU A 107 19.37 3.95 10.65
N THR A 108 20.09 4.92 11.21
CA THR A 108 20.05 5.19 12.64
C THR A 108 18.67 5.69 13.06
N ARG A 109 18.12 6.63 12.31
CA ARG A 109 16.74 7.12 12.52
C ARG A 109 15.69 6.05 12.31
N LEU A 110 15.89 5.17 11.33
CA LEU A 110 15.02 4.04 11.09
C LEU A 110 14.98 3.09 12.30
N LEU A 111 16.15 2.72 12.83
CA LEU A 111 16.26 1.88 14.02
C LEU A 111 15.65 2.53 15.26
N GLU A 112 15.87 3.83 15.44
CA GLU A 112 15.26 4.59 16.52
C GLU A 112 13.74 4.64 16.41
N SER A 113 13.21 4.87 15.20
CA SER A 113 11.78 4.82 14.91
C SER A 113 11.16 3.47 15.27
N PHE A 114 11.82 2.36 14.95
CA PHE A 114 11.35 1.03 15.37
C PHE A 114 11.43 0.83 16.89
N ARG A 115 12.49 1.32 17.56
CA ARG A 115 12.58 1.28 19.03
C ARG A 115 11.43 2.02 19.69
N ILE A 116 11.07 3.21 19.18
CA ILE A 116 9.92 3.98 19.66
C ILE A 116 8.63 3.20 19.43
N LEU A 117 8.42 2.66 18.23
CA LEU A 117 7.22 1.91 17.84
C LEU A 117 6.97 0.69 18.73
N PHE A 118 8.02 0.02 19.17
CA PHE A 118 7.95 -1.13 20.08
C PHE A 118 8.05 -0.77 21.57
N GLY A 119 8.02 0.53 21.92
CA GLY A 119 8.10 0.99 23.32
C GLY A 119 9.47 0.78 24.00
N LEU A 120 10.53 0.57 23.22
CA LEU A 120 11.89 0.28 23.71
C LEU A 120 12.72 1.53 23.94
N SER A 121 12.20 2.72 23.71
CA SER A 121 12.93 4.00 23.81
C SER A 121 12.90 4.62 25.22
N GLY A 122 12.13 4.04 26.16
CA GLY A 122 11.92 4.63 27.50
C GLY A 122 11.05 5.90 27.51
N SER A 123 10.73 6.46 26.35
CA SER A 123 9.71 7.52 26.20
C SER A 123 8.33 6.87 26.18
N GLY A 124 7.36 7.46 26.92
CA GLY A 124 5.98 7.00 26.85
C GLY A 124 5.42 7.03 25.44
N PHE A 125 4.33 6.31 25.19
CA PHE A 125 3.66 6.27 23.87
C PHE A 125 3.10 7.61 23.43
N THR A 126 2.93 8.57 24.33
CA THR A 126 2.40 9.90 24.02
C THR A 126 3.17 10.98 24.80
N ASN A 127 3.33 12.13 24.17
CA ASN A 127 3.79 13.36 24.80
C ASN A 127 2.87 14.52 24.35
N GLU A 128 3.03 15.70 24.94
CA GLU A 128 2.22 16.88 24.62
C GLU A 128 2.25 17.23 23.12
N THR A 129 3.44 17.17 22.52
CA THR A 129 3.64 17.43 21.09
C THR A 129 2.89 16.41 20.23
N THR A 130 2.97 15.12 20.55
CA THR A 130 2.27 14.05 19.84
C THR A 130 0.75 14.22 19.97
N ASN A 131 0.25 14.54 21.16
CA ASN A 131 -1.17 14.76 21.40
C ASN A 131 -1.68 16.00 20.65
N LEU A 132 -0.90 17.07 20.60
CA LEU A 132 -1.22 18.28 19.84
C LEU A 132 -1.27 17.99 18.33
N LEU A 133 -0.27 17.30 17.78
CA LEU A 133 -0.23 16.91 16.38
C LEU A 133 -1.42 16.01 16.02
N LEU A 134 -1.73 15.02 16.86
CA LEU A 134 -2.87 14.13 16.64
C LEU A 134 -4.19 14.91 16.62
N ARG A 135 -4.38 15.81 17.58
CA ARG A 135 -5.58 16.64 17.69
C ARG A 135 -5.76 17.56 16.49
N ASN A 136 -4.68 18.22 16.07
CA ASN A 136 -4.70 19.15 14.93
C ASN A 136 -4.94 18.43 13.59
N ASN A 137 -4.46 17.19 13.45
CA ASN A 137 -4.63 16.43 12.22
C ASN A 137 -5.79 15.42 12.28
N LEU A 138 -6.56 15.38 13.38
CA LEU A 138 -7.66 14.43 13.54
C LEU A 138 -8.68 14.47 12.39
N PRO A 139 -9.14 15.64 11.90
CA PRO A 139 -10.07 15.69 10.77
C PRO A 139 -9.49 15.07 9.51
N LEU A 140 -8.22 15.34 9.20
CA LEU A 140 -7.51 14.76 8.06
C LEU A 140 -7.38 13.23 8.22
N LEU A 141 -7.01 12.76 9.41
CA LEU A 141 -6.88 11.31 9.69
C LEU A 141 -8.22 10.59 9.52
N LEU A 142 -9.33 11.22 9.94
CA LEU A 142 -10.67 10.66 9.75
C LEU A 142 -11.03 10.56 8.26
N VAL A 143 -10.77 11.62 7.48
CA VAL A 143 -10.99 11.59 6.03
C VAL A 143 -10.14 10.51 5.36
N CYS A 144 -8.86 10.40 5.72
CA CYS A 144 -7.98 9.34 5.21
C CYS A 144 -8.48 7.95 5.61
N ALA A 145 -8.94 7.77 6.85
CA ALA A 145 -9.47 6.48 7.31
C ALA A 145 -10.73 6.08 6.51
N VAL A 146 -11.65 7.02 6.26
CA VAL A 146 -12.82 6.79 5.39
C VAL A 146 -12.38 6.49 3.96
N GLY A 147 -11.41 7.23 3.43
CA GLY A 147 -10.84 7.01 2.09
C GLY A 147 -10.21 5.61 1.90
N CYS A 148 -9.68 5.04 2.97
CA CYS A 148 -9.12 3.67 2.95
C CYS A 148 -10.19 2.55 2.94
N THR A 149 -11.47 2.89 3.13
CA THR A 149 -12.58 1.92 3.12
C THR A 149 -13.17 1.72 1.72
N ALA A 150 -14.23 0.92 1.63
CA ALA A 150 -15.01 0.75 0.40
C ALA A 150 -16.02 1.88 0.16
N ILE A 151 -16.16 2.84 1.10
CA ILE A 151 -17.15 3.93 1.01
C ILE A 151 -16.96 4.78 -0.25
N PRO A 152 -15.74 5.26 -0.60
CA PRO A 152 -15.55 6.05 -1.81
C PRO A 152 -15.95 5.31 -3.08
N GLN A 153 -15.67 4.01 -3.13
CA GLN A 153 -16.03 3.16 -4.27
C GLN A 153 -17.56 3.00 -4.40
N PHE A 154 -18.23 2.83 -3.27
CA PHE A 154 -19.68 2.74 -3.22
C PHE A 154 -20.34 4.06 -3.64
N THR A 155 -19.87 5.20 -3.12
CA THR A 155 -20.39 6.54 -3.49
C THR A 155 -20.12 6.84 -4.96
N GLY A 156 -18.93 6.51 -5.48
CA GLY A 156 -18.62 6.64 -6.91
C GLY A 156 -19.56 5.84 -7.80
N ASN A 157 -19.86 4.61 -7.43
CA ASN A 157 -20.81 3.75 -8.16
C ASN A 157 -22.23 4.32 -8.13
N VAL A 158 -22.70 4.80 -6.96
CA VAL A 158 -24.04 5.41 -6.83
C VAL A 158 -24.13 6.69 -7.67
N ILE A 159 -23.12 7.57 -7.61
CA ILE A 159 -23.05 8.78 -8.41
C ILE A 159 -23.03 8.41 -9.91
N GLY A 160 -22.25 7.41 -10.29
CA GLY A 160 -22.20 6.90 -11.66
C GLY A 160 -23.55 6.43 -12.18
N LEU A 161 -24.32 5.71 -11.36
CA LEU A 161 -25.67 5.26 -11.70
C LEU A 161 -26.63 6.46 -11.85
N LEU A 162 -26.60 7.40 -10.92
CA LEU A 162 -27.44 8.62 -10.96
C LEU A 162 -27.11 9.51 -12.16
N CYS A 163 -25.84 9.60 -12.53
CA CYS A 163 -25.41 10.36 -13.71
C CYS A 163 -25.70 9.64 -15.02
N ALA A 164 -25.72 8.29 -15.02
CA ALA A 164 -26.09 7.50 -16.19
C ALA A 164 -27.58 7.65 -16.55
N GLU A 165 -28.43 7.81 -15.55
CA GLU A 165 -29.88 8.03 -15.74
C GLU A 165 -30.19 9.42 -16.33
N LYS A 166 -29.28 10.42 -16.13
CA LYS A 166 -29.37 11.78 -16.70
C LYS A 166 -28.49 12.00 -17.94
N ARG A 167 -28.22 10.97 -18.71
CA ARG A 167 -27.23 10.98 -19.79
C ARG A 167 -27.56 11.88 -20.99
N ASP A 168 -28.75 12.51 -21.03
CA ASP A 168 -29.17 13.35 -22.16
C ASP A 168 -28.61 14.79 -22.15
N ASP A 169 -28.07 15.30 -21.04
CA ASP A 169 -27.78 16.73 -20.88
C ASP A 169 -26.29 17.10 -20.98
N GLY A 170 -25.37 16.20 -21.25
CA GLY A 170 -23.91 16.49 -21.36
C GLY A 170 -23.22 17.01 -20.06
N VAL A 171 -23.97 17.55 -19.11
CA VAL A 171 -23.47 18.09 -17.82
C VAL A 171 -23.17 16.94 -16.85
N GLY A 172 -24.01 15.91 -16.81
CA GLY A 172 -23.81 14.73 -15.95
C GLY A 172 -22.52 13.99 -16.25
N HIS A 173 -22.12 13.91 -17.52
CA HIS A 173 -20.85 13.29 -17.93
C HIS A 173 -19.64 14.08 -17.45
N LYS A 174 -19.67 15.43 -17.51
CA LYS A 174 -18.58 16.30 -17.04
C LYS A 174 -18.43 16.23 -15.52
N VAL A 175 -19.53 16.20 -14.78
CA VAL A 175 -19.50 16.05 -13.31
C VAL A 175 -18.97 14.68 -12.91
N TYR A 176 -19.39 13.61 -13.59
CA TYR A 176 -18.86 12.26 -13.34
C TYR A 176 -17.35 12.18 -13.64
N ALA A 177 -16.90 12.74 -14.77
CA ALA A 177 -15.48 12.76 -15.13
C ALA A 177 -14.65 13.57 -14.13
N ALA A 178 -15.15 14.71 -13.64
CA ALA A 178 -14.47 15.52 -12.64
C ALA A 178 -14.38 14.79 -11.29
N LEU A 179 -15.45 14.13 -10.86
CA LEU A 179 -15.47 13.37 -9.60
C LEU A 179 -14.58 12.13 -9.68
N THR A 180 -14.60 11.36 -10.78
CA THR A 180 -13.66 10.24 -10.98
C THR A 180 -12.22 10.71 -10.99
N PHE A 181 -11.91 11.81 -11.66
CA PHE A 181 -10.57 12.39 -11.65
C PHE A 181 -10.10 12.77 -10.24
N ILE A 182 -10.97 13.38 -9.42
CA ILE A 182 -10.66 13.72 -8.02
C ILE A 182 -10.46 12.45 -7.18
N PHE A 183 -11.25 11.40 -7.39
CA PHE A 183 -11.11 10.13 -6.68
C PHE A 183 -9.86 9.35 -7.11
N ASP A 184 -9.49 9.40 -8.39
CA ASP A 184 -8.26 8.75 -8.90
C ASP A 184 -6.98 9.46 -8.44
N LEU A 185 -7.04 10.77 -8.16
CA LEU A 185 -5.95 11.53 -7.54
C LEU A 185 -5.79 11.27 -6.04
N ALA A 186 -6.85 10.83 -5.35
CA ALA A 186 -6.85 10.54 -3.92
C ALA A 186 -6.47 9.08 -3.58
N LEU A 187 -6.29 8.22 -4.58
CA LEU A 187 -5.88 6.81 -4.47
C LEU A 187 -4.45 6.59 -4.95
#